data_4abb74cf50f38a1897406376d7cd1528
#
_entry.id   4abb74cf50f38a1897406376d7cd1528
#
_cell.length_a   1.000
_cell.length_b   1.000
_cell.length_c   1.000
_cell.angle_alpha   90.00
_cell.angle_beta   90.00
_cell.angle_gamma   90.00
#
_symmetry.space_group_name_H-M   'P 1'
#
loop_
_entity.id
_entity.type
_entity.pdbx_description
1 polymer ?
#
loop_
_entity_poly.entity_id
_entity_poly.type
_entity_poly.pdbx_seq_one_letter_code
_entity_poly.pdbx_strand_id
1 'polypeptide(L)'
;MRVLLHLPALLASLVLLQAATSVTRGPSLDLTSLSQEVGCGAPAPVVRCDPCSPYRTITGDCNNRRKPALGAANRALARWLPAEYEDGLSLPFGWTPGKTRNGFPLPLAREVSNKIVGYLNEEDVLDQNRSLLFMQWGQIVDHDLDFAPDTELGSSEYSKAQCDECCVQGDNCFPIMFPPNDPKVETQGKCMPFFRAGFVCPTPPYKSLAREQINALTSFLDASFVYSPEPSLASRLRNLSSPLGLMAINQEVSDHGLSYLPYDSKKPSPCEFINTTARVPCFLAGDSRASEHILLATSHTLFIREHNRLATELKRLNPQWGGEKLYQEARKILGAFVQIITFRDYLPIVLGDHMQKWIPPYQGYNESVDPTISNVFTFAFRFGHLEIPSTVFRLDENYQPWGPEPELPLHTLFFNTWRMVKDGGIDPLVRGLLAKKSKLMKQNKMMTGELRNKLFQPTHRIHGFDLAAINTQRCRDHGQPGYNSWRAFCDLSQPQTLEELNSVLKNKILTKKLLDLYGTPNNIDIWIGAIAEPLVERGRVGPLLACLLGKQFQQIRDGDRFWWENPGVFTEKQKDSLRKISFSRLVCDNTRITKVPRDPFRANSYPSDFVDCSAIDKLDLSPWASVKN
;
A
#
# COMPACT_ATOMS: atom_id res chain seq x y z
N MET A 1 37.97 2.79 26.17
CA MET A 1 37.43 3.83 25.30
C MET A 1 36.25 3.26 24.50
N ARG A 2 35.21 2.75 25.17
CA ARG A 2 34.04 2.05 24.56
C ARG A 2 32.70 2.38 25.25
N VAL A 3 32.59 3.53 25.90
CA VAL A 3 31.40 3.90 26.73
C VAL A 3 30.70 5.16 26.21
N LEU A 4 31.17 5.79 25.14
CA LEU A 4 30.66 7.11 24.69
C LEU A 4 29.73 7.08 23.46
N LEU A 5 29.40 5.93 22.88
CA LEU A 5 28.57 5.82 21.68
C LEU A 5 27.07 5.52 21.91
N HIS A 6 26.65 5.34 23.17
CA HIS A 6 25.23 5.12 23.53
C HIS A 6 24.57 6.33 24.19
N LEU A 7 25.27 7.46 24.27
CA LEU A 7 24.75 8.66 24.93
C LEU A 7 23.61 9.41 24.20
N PRO A 8 23.52 9.49 22.86
CA PRO A 8 22.50 10.35 22.25
C PRO A 8 21.06 9.88 22.50
N ALA A 9 20.77 8.59 22.38
CA ALA A 9 19.42 8.06 22.60
C ALA A 9 19.00 8.10 24.07
N LEU A 10 19.94 7.84 24.99
CA LEU A 10 19.67 7.95 26.43
C LEU A 10 19.57 9.42 26.87
N LEU A 11 20.37 10.32 26.29
CA LEU A 11 20.28 11.76 26.58
C LEU A 11 18.97 12.37 26.06
N ALA A 12 18.50 11.96 24.89
CA ALA A 12 17.19 12.42 24.39
C ALA A 12 16.05 11.90 25.30
N SER A 13 16.13 10.65 25.78
CA SER A 13 15.17 10.11 26.75
C SER A 13 15.29 10.74 28.14
N LEU A 14 16.50 11.05 28.61
CA LEU A 14 16.73 11.73 29.89
C LEU A 14 16.34 13.22 29.85
N VAL A 15 16.60 13.91 28.75
CA VAL A 15 16.19 15.32 28.57
C VAL A 15 14.68 15.44 28.53
N LEU A 16 13.97 14.49 27.88
CA LEU A 16 12.52 14.41 27.89
C LEU A 16 11.95 14.07 29.28
N LEU A 17 12.62 13.20 30.05
CA LEU A 17 12.22 12.87 31.43
C LEU A 17 12.52 14.04 32.40
N GLN A 18 13.62 14.76 32.25
CA GLN A 18 13.94 15.93 33.09
C GLN A 18 13.02 17.13 32.77
N ALA A 19 12.63 17.31 31.51
CA ALA A 19 11.64 18.34 31.14
C ALA A 19 10.24 18.05 31.71
N ALA A 20 9.89 16.77 31.92
CA ALA A 20 8.60 16.38 32.50
C ALA A 20 8.53 16.56 34.02
N THR A 21 9.65 16.72 34.72
CA THR A 21 9.67 16.84 36.21
C THR A 21 9.85 18.28 36.73
N SER A 22 10.15 19.26 35.86
CA SER A 22 10.26 20.68 36.24
C SER A 22 9.06 21.49 35.78
N VAL A 23 7.94 21.38 36.49
CA VAL A 23 6.78 22.27 36.36
C VAL A 23 7.08 23.61 37.06
N THR A 24 7.91 24.44 36.43
CA THR A 24 7.92 25.89 36.62
C THR A 24 8.05 26.52 35.25
N ARG A 25 7.21 27.51 34.94
CA ARG A 25 7.08 28.22 33.67
C ARG A 25 8.46 28.58 33.08
N GLY A 26 9.06 27.64 32.35
CA GLY A 26 10.20 27.84 31.47
C GLY A 26 9.72 28.07 30.03
N PRO A 27 10.59 28.52 29.12
CA PRO A 27 10.23 28.73 27.72
C PRO A 27 9.59 27.46 27.16
N SER A 28 8.48 27.62 26.44
CA SER A 28 7.79 26.51 25.77
C SER A 28 8.80 25.77 24.89
N LEU A 29 9.07 24.50 25.21
CA LEU A 29 9.87 23.64 24.32
C LEU A 29 9.20 23.67 22.94
N ASP A 30 9.91 24.13 21.94
CA ASP A 30 9.46 24.07 20.56
C ASP A 30 9.56 22.60 20.10
N LEU A 31 8.42 21.89 20.19
CA LEU A 31 8.32 20.50 19.78
C LEU A 31 8.63 20.30 18.30
N THR A 32 8.52 21.36 17.48
CA THR A 32 8.84 21.32 16.06
C THR A 32 10.34 21.24 15.85
N SER A 33 11.13 22.05 16.56
CA SER A 33 12.59 21.99 16.49
C SER A 33 13.14 20.68 17.06
N LEU A 34 12.57 20.19 18.16
CA LEU A 34 12.96 18.92 18.75
C LEU A 34 12.63 17.73 17.82
N SER A 35 11.48 17.78 17.13
CA SER A 35 11.10 16.73 16.17
C SER A 35 12.05 16.67 14.97
N GLN A 36 12.55 17.82 14.52
CA GLN A 36 13.55 17.90 13.46
C GLN A 36 14.92 17.33 13.90
N GLU A 37 15.34 17.59 15.14
CA GLU A 37 16.60 17.05 15.66
C GLU A 37 16.60 15.53 15.83
N VAL A 38 15.49 14.95 16.29
CA VAL A 38 15.37 13.48 16.50
C VAL A 38 14.78 12.72 15.31
N GLY A 39 14.35 13.41 14.25
CA GLY A 39 13.80 12.78 13.03
C GLY A 39 12.46 12.08 13.22
N CYS A 40 11.69 12.47 14.24
CA CYS A 40 10.34 11.96 14.45
C CYS A 40 9.26 12.91 13.90
N GLY A 41 8.07 12.38 13.57
CA GLY A 41 6.94 13.20 13.12
C GLY A 41 6.37 14.05 14.25
N ALA A 42 6.23 15.37 14.03
CA ALA A 42 5.61 16.26 15.01
C ALA A 42 4.16 15.87 15.29
N PRO A 43 3.66 16.08 16.53
CA PRO A 43 2.24 15.86 16.82
C PRO A 43 1.37 16.72 15.91
N ALA A 44 0.36 16.11 15.29
CA ALA A 44 -0.57 16.86 14.47
C ALA A 44 -1.37 17.85 15.36
N PRO A 45 -1.69 19.04 14.84
CA PRO A 45 -2.45 20.04 15.59
C PRO A 45 -3.85 19.51 15.98
N VAL A 46 -4.39 20.06 17.05
CA VAL A 46 -5.77 19.75 17.46
C VAL A 46 -6.74 20.27 16.40
N VAL A 47 -7.50 19.37 15.80
CA VAL A 47 -8.47 19.69 14.75
C VAL A 47 -9.82 20.07 15.36
N ARG A 48 -10.38 21.20 14.92
CA ARG A 48 -11.76 21.58 15.25
C ARG A 48 -12.70 20.92 14.22
N CYS A 49 -13.54 19.99 14.72
CA CYS A 49 -14.48 19.29 13.87
C CYS A 49 -15.75 20.11 13.60
N ASP A 50 -16.22 20.11 12.36
CA ASP A 50 -17.59 20.51 12.03
C ASP A 50 -18.52 19.28 12.18
N PRO A 51 -19.40 19.25 13.21
CA PRO A 51 -20.30 18.12 13.44
C PRO A 51 -21.35 17.95 12.35
N CYS A 52 -21.60 19.00 11.55
CA CYS A 52 -22.62 19.02 10.50
C CYS A 52 -22.06 18.68 9.11
N SER A 53 -20.75 18.58 8.95
CA SER A 53 -20.16 18.26 7.66
C SER A 53 -20.62 16.88 7.14
N PRO A 54 -21.22 16.82 5.93
CA PRO A 54 -21.61 15.55 5.31
C PRO A 54 -20.43 14.88 4.60
N TYR A 55 -19.25 15.51 4.61
CA TYR A 55 -18.07 15.06 3.88
C TYR A 55 -16.91 14.72 4.81
N ARG A 56 -16.06 13.79 4.37
CA ARG A 56 -14.76 13.48 4.98
C ARG A 56 -13.85 14.69 4.90
N THR A 57 -13.05 14.94 5.94
CA THR A 57 -11.88 15.80 5.81
C THR A 57 -10.85 15.17 4.86
N ILE A 58 -9.89 15.93 4.41
CA ILE A 58 -8.79 15.40 3.58
C ILE A 58 -7.87 14.51 4.42
N THR A 59 -7.60 14.91 5.65
CA THR A 59 -6.71 14.22 6.58
C THR A 59 -7.33 13.01 7.28
N GLY A 60 -8.64 12.75 7.10
CA GLY A 60 -9.36 11.70 7.82
C GLY A 60 -9.75 12.05 9.26
N ASP A 61 -9.32 13.22 9.76
CA ASP A 61 -9.75 13.71 11.06
C ASP A 61 -11.28 13.86 11.12
N CYS A 62 -11.83 13.79 12.35
CA CYS A 62 -13.26 13.99 12.61
C CYS A 62 -14.18 12.91 12.04
N ASN A 63 -13.64 11.79 11.55
CA ASN A 63 -14.47 10.64 11.23
C ASN A 63 -15.14 10.10 12.50
N ASN A 64 -14.37 9.83 13.53
CA ASN A 64 -14.89 9.59 14.88
C ASN A 64 -15.09 10.92 15.61
N ARG A 65 -16.32 11.16 16.13
CA ARG A 65 -16.65 12.44 16.78
C ARG A 65 -16.08 12.56 18.18
N ARG A 66 -15.93 11.45 18.91
CA ARG A 66 -15.37 11.43 20.27
C ARG A 66 -13.86 11.42 20.29
N LYS A 67 -13.25 10.80 19.28
CA LYS A 67 -11.80 10.69 19.10
C LYS A 67 -11.43 11.16 17.70
N PRO A 68 -11.40 12.48 17.46
CA PRO A 68 -11.27 13.04 16.11
C PRO A 68 -10.04 12.58 15.32
N ALA A 69 -8.96 12.26 16.00
CA ALA A 69 -7.71 11.80 15.36
C ALA A 69 -7.71 10.30 14.99
N LEU A 70 -8.75 9.55 15.35
CA LEU A 70 -8.79 8.12 15.12
C LEU A 70 -8.91 7.81 13.61
N GLY A 71 -7.95 7.07 13.08
CA GLY A 71 -7.87 6.76 11.65
C GLY A 71 -7.37 7.90 10.75
N ALA A 72 -6.97 9.05 11.32
CA ALA A 72 -6.40 10.15 10.56
C ALA A 72 -4.98 9.85 10.05
N ALA A 73 -4.59 10.51 8.97
CA ALA A 73 -3.24 10.46 8.42
C ALA A 73 -2.20 11.04 9.37
N ASN A 74 -0.93 10.67 9.14
CA ASN A 74 0.22 11.12 9.94
C ASN A 74 0.09 10.79 11.44
N ARG A 75 -0.45 9.59 11.73
CA ARG A 75 -0.58 9.03 13.08
C ARG A 75 0.18 7.70 13.17
N ALA A 76 0.45 7.28 14.40
CA ALA A 76 1.05 5.98 14.63
C ALA A 76 0.16 4.85 14.08
N LEU A 77 0.78 3.85 13.44
CA LEU A 77 0.14 2.57 13.18
C LEU A 77 -0.28 1.92 14.50
N ALA A 78 -1.45 1.30 14.54
CA ALA A 78 -1.94 0.64 15.75
C ALA A 78 -1.12 -0.63 16.07
N ARG A 79 -0.89 -0.89 17.35
CA ARG A 79 -0.28 -2.14 17.81
C ARG A 79 -1.34 -3.09 18.35
N TRP A 80 -1.59 -4.18 17.64
CA TRP A 80 -2.43 -5.28 18.15
C TRP A 80 -1.66 -6.20 19.10
N LEU A 81 -0.35 -6.32 18.91
CA LEU A 81 0.61 -6.88 19.85
C LEU A 81 1.71 -5.83 20.11
N PRO A 82 2.28 -5.79 21.31
CA PRO A 82 3.40 -4.90 21.62
C PRO A 82 4.56 -5.09 20.64
N ALA A 83 5.30 -4.00 20.36
CA ALA A 83 6.50 -4.08 19.57
C ALA A 83 7.59 -4.88 20.28
N GLU A 84 8.34 -5.67 19.53
CA GLU A 84 9.51 -6.41 20.01
C GLU A 84 10.78 -5.85 19.36
N TYR A 85 11.55 -5.09 20.12
CA TYR A 85 12.85 -4.57 19.73
C TYR A 85 13.96 -5.21 20.54
N GLU A 86 15.17 -5.25 19.98
CA GLU A 86 16.35 -5.86 20.58
C GLU A 86 16.77 -5.22 21.92
N ASP A 87 16.58 -3.89 22.02
CA ASP A 87 16.81 -3.08 23.21
C ASP A 87 15.52 -2.78 23.99
N GLY A 88 14.37 -3.30 23.53
CA GLY A 88 13.06 -3.01 24.07
C GLY A 88 12.48 -1.65 23.65
N LEU A 89 13.20 -0.83 22.88
CA LEU A 89 12.81 0.53 22.53
C LEU A 89 12.75 0.81 21.03
N SER A 90 13.83 0.54 20.29
CA SER A 90 13.95 0.97 18.91
C SER A 90 14.82 0.07 18.04
N LEU A 91 15.84 -0.57 18.56
CA LEU A 91 16.78 -1.35 17.75
C LEU A 91 16.12 -2.64 17.25
N PRO A 92 16.03 -2.84 15.93
CA PRO A 92 15.43 -4.05 15.38
C PRO A 92 16.27 -5.29 15.72
N PHE A 93 15.62 -6.45 15.84
CA PHE A 93 16.35 -7.70 15.94
C PHE A 93 17.27 -7.92 14.72
N GLY A 94 18.53 -8.35 14.99
CA GLY A 94 19.57 -8.45 13.97
C GLY A 94 20.41 -7.17 13.82
N TRP A 95 20.17 -6.16 14.66
CA TRP A 95 20.97 -4.94 14.70
C TRP A 95 22.36 -5.18 15.28
N THR A 96 22.44 -5.84 16.43
CA THR A 96 23.71 -6.11 17.09
C THR A 96 24.31 -7.42 16.59
N PRO A 97 25.51 -7.40 15.97
CA PRO A 97 26.16 -8.63 15.51
C PRO A 97 26.30 -9.68 16.63
N GLY A 98 25.93 -10.91 16.33
CA GLY A 98 26.04 -12.04 17.28
C GLY A 98 24.96 -12.10 18.36
N LYS A 99 24.05 -11.15 18.46
CA LYS A 99 22.92 -11.22 19.36
C LYS A 99 21.87 -12.21 18.84
N THR A 100 21.32 -13.01 19.75
CA THR A 100 20.34 -14.05 19.41
C THR A 100 18.93 -13.64 19.80
N ARG A 101 17.91 -14.20 19.12
CA ARG A 101 16.51 -14.15 19.52
C ARG A 101 16.07 -15.57 19.86
N ASN A 102 15.52 -15.76 21.07
CA ASN A 102 15.13 -17.09 21.58
C ASN A 102 16.27 -18.14 21.48
N GLY A 103 17.52 -17.71 21.69
CA GLY A 103 18.69 -18.59 21.66
C GLY A 103 19.28 -18.87 20.28
N PHE A 104 18.72 -18.34 19.21
CA PHE A 104 19.19 -18.55 17.82
C PHE A 104 19.55 -17.22 17.15
N PRO A 105 20.60 -17.17 16.32
CA PRO A 105 20.87 -16.02 15.48
C PRO A 105 19.77 -15.88 14.42
N LEU A 106 19.36 -14.64 14.10
CA LEU A 106 18.47 -14.42 12.97
C LEU A 106 19.24 -14.51 11.64
N PRO A 107 18.66 -15.14 10.62
CA PRO A 107 19.25 -15.19 9.28
C PRO A 107 19.27 -13.80 8.64
N LEU A 108 20.19 -13.58 7.72
CA LEU A 108 20.17 -12.38 6.88
C LEU A 108 18.88 -12.33 6.04
N ALA A 109 18.27 -11.16 5.93
CA ALA A 109 17.02 -11.00 5.16
C ALA A 109 17.16 -11.46 3.70
N ARG A 110 18.33 -11.20 3.08
CA ARG A 110 18.63 -11.67 1.71
C ARG A 110 18.80 -13.20 1.66
N GLU A 111 19.34 -13.83 2.68
CA GLU A 111 19.44 -15.29 2.75
C GLU A 111 18.05 -15.94 2.82
N VAL A 112 17.14 -15.37 3.62
CA VAL A 112 15.74 -15.80 3.69
C VAL A 112 15.07 -15.66 2.31
N SER A 113 15.25 -14.53 1.66
CA SER A 113 14.75 -14.32 0.30
C SER A 113 15.22 -15.42 -0.66
N ASN A 114 16.53 -15.72 -0.65
CA ASN A 114 17.11 -16.72 -1.56
C ASN A 114 16.63 -18.14 -1.29
N LYS A 115 16.56 -18.56 0.00
CA LYS A 115 16.28 -19.94 0.36
C LYS A 115 14.81 -20.29 0.44
N ILE A 116 13.95 -19.30 0.79
CA ILE A 116 12.51 -19.50 1.04
C ILE A 116 11.67 -18.99 -0.09
N VAL A 117 11.87 -17.73 -0.52
CA VAL A 117 10.96 -17.03 -1.44
C VAL A 117 11.30 -17.28 -2.91
N GLY A 118 12.59 -17.39 -3.21
CA GLY A 118 13.09 -17.56 -4.57
C GLY A 118 12.89 -18.96 -5.15
N TYR A 119 12.89 -19.04 -6.49
CA TYR A 119 12.86 -20.30 -7.22
C TYR A 119 13.82 -20.24 -8.44
N LEU A 120 14.32 -21.42 -8.83
CA LEU A 120 15.38 -21.52 -9.84
C LEU A 120 14.87 -21.41 -11.29
N ASN A 121 13.64 -21.86 -11.54
CA ASN A 121 13.01 -21.75 -12.85
C ASN A 121 12.08 -20.54 -12.84
N GLU A 122 12.42 -19.49 -13.58
CA GLU A 122 11.72 -18.18 -13.57
C GLU A 122 10.34 -18.21 -14.25
N GLU A 123 9.83 -19.36 -14.66
CA GLU A 123 8.47 -19.47 -15.15
C GLU A 123 7.44 -19.28 -14.05
N ASP A 124 6.60 -18.28 -14.21
CA ASP A 124 5.48 -18.02 -13.30
C ASP A 124 4.42 -19.13 -13.36
N VAL A 125 3.87 -19.46 -12.22
CA VAL A 125 2.60 -20.20 -12.16
C VAL A 125 1.47 -19.19 -12.19
N LEU A 126 0.67 -19.19 -13.26
CA LEU A 126 -0.44 -18.26 -13.41
C LEU A 126 -1.71 -18.79 -12.74
N ASP A 127 -2.45 -17.88 -12.12
CA ASP A 127 -3.76 -18.18 -11.53
C ASP A 127 -4.81 -18.40 -12.62
N GLN A 128 -5.32 -19.64 -12.71
CA GLN A 128 -6.27 -20.01 -13.76
C GLN A 128 -7.66 -19.39 -13.55
N ASN A 129 -7.91 -18.77 -12.40
CA ASN A 129 -9.22 -18.23 -12.04
C ASN A 129 -9.22 -16.70 -11.89
N ARG A 130 -8.05 -16.01 -11.89
CA ARG A 130 -7.97 -14.58 -11.58
C ARG A 130 -7.22 -13.80 -12.64
N SER A 131 -7.78 -12.64 -12.99
CA SER A 131 -7.18 -11.70 -13.91
C SER A 131 -6.02 -10.94 -13.26
N LEU A 132 -5.23 -10.27 -14.08
CA LEU A 132 -4.18 -9.37 -13.59
C LEU A 132 -4.76 -8.16 -12.82
N LEU A 133 -6.01 -7.77 -13.12
CA LEU A 133 -6.69 -6.73 -12.36
C LEU A 133 -6.86 -7.10 -10.88
N PHE A 134 -7.02 -8.38 -10.54
CA PHE A 134 -7.13 -8.82 -9.14
C PHE A 134 -5.89 -8.39 -8.34
N MET A 135 -4.70 -8.65 -8.86
CA MET A 135 -3.44 -8.18 -8.25
C MET A 135 -3.36 -6.66 -8.19
N GLN A 136 -3.67 -5.98 -9.31
CA GLN A 136 -3.56 -4.52 -9.40
C GLN A 136 -4.54 -3.81 -8.46
N TRP A 137 -5.73 -4.36 -8.24
CA TRP A 137 -6.69 -3.81 -7.27
C TRP A 137 -6.16 -3.88 -5.84
N GLY A 138 -5.47 -4.97 -5.49
CA GLY A 138 -4.79 -5.09 -4.20
C GLY A 138 -3.80 -3.94 -3.97
N GLN A 139 -3.00 -3.58 -4.97
CA GLN A 139 -2.07 -2.45 -4.88
C GLN A 139 -2.79 -1.11 -4.70
N ILE A 140 -3.90 -0.89 -5.39
CA ILE A 140 -4.71 0.34 -5.22
C ILE A 140 -5.27 0.45 -3.80
N VAL A 141 -5.78 -0.64 -3.24
CA VAL A 141 -6.32 -0.68 -1.87
C VAL A 141 -5.21 -0.45 -0.83
N ASP A 142 -4.03 -1.04 -1.03
CA ASP A 142 -2.85 -0.80 -0.18
C ASP A 142 -2.47 0.68 -0.17
N HIS A 143 -2.41 1.30 -1.36
CA HIS A 143 -2.06 2.71 -1.52
C HIS A 143 -3.15 3.69 -1.06
N ASP A 144 -4.33 3.21 -0.72
CA ASP A 144 -5.39 3.99 -0.08
C ASP A 144 -5.32 3.91 1.47
N LEU A 145 -4.66 2.89 2.03
CA LEU A 145 -4.72 2.56 3.44
C LEU A 145 -3.41 2.76 4.21
N ASP A 146 -2.27 2.39 3.61
CA ASP A 146 -1.01 2.47 4.34
C ASP A 146 0.17 3.00 3.50
N PHE A 147 0.96 3.82 4.17
CA PHE A 147 2.27 4.25 3.73
C PHE A 147 3.11 4.67 4.94
N ALA A 148 4.12 3.88 5.28
CA ALA A 148 5.15 4.27 6.24
C ALA A 148 6.36 4.81 5.46
N PRO A 149 6.52 6.14 5.34
CA PRO A 149 7.63 6.73 4.60
C PRO A 149 8.97 6.44 5.28
N ASP A 150 10.03 6.38 4.50
CA ASP A 150 11.39 6.28 5.04
C ASP A 150 11.79 7.53 5.80
N THR A 151 12.67 7.40 6.81
CA THR A 151 13.22 8.52 7.56
C THR A 151 14.20 9.33 6.69
N GLU A 152 13.68 10.13 5.77
CA GLU A 152 14.47 11.16 5.09
C GLU A 152 14.61 12.45 5.94
N LEU A 153 13.75 12.63 6.93
CA LEU A 153 13.74 13.78 7.84
C LEU A 153 14.96 13.73 8.78
N GLY A 154 15.87 14.67 8.63
CA GLY A 154 17.04 14.84 9.50
C GLY A 154 18.32 14.12 9.07
N SER A 155 18.31 13.32 8.02
CA SER A 155 19.55 12.78 7.46
C SER A 155 20.26 13.84 6.62
N SER A 156 21.46 14.23 7.02
CA SER A 156 22.33 15.01 6.14
C SER A 156 22.58 14.22 4.84
N GLU A 157 22.87 14.89 3.73
CA GLU A 157 23.27 14.21 2.47
C GLU A 157 24.41 13.22 2.72
N TYR A 158 25.26 13.49 3.71
CA TYR A 158 26.35 12.62 4.15
C TYR A 158 25.89 11.30 4.76
N SER A 159 24.84 11.30 5.60
CA SER A 159 24.29 10.04 6.16
C SER A 159 23.54 9.22 5.12
N LYS A 160 22.94 9.86 4.11
CA LYS A 160 22.32 9.17 2.96
C LYS A 160 23.38 8.48 2.11
N ALA A 161 24.46 9.17 1.76
CA ALA A 161 25.58 8.59 1.00
C ALA A 161 26.25 7.41 1.75
N GLN A 162 26.37 7.48 3.08
CA GLN A 162 26.92 6.37 3.87
C GLN A 162 26.03 5.13 3.86
N CYS A 163 24.70 5.29 3.91
CA CYS A 163 23.78 4.16 3.81
C CYS A 163 23.82 3.53 2.41
N ASP A 164 23.84 4.37 1.38
CA ASP A 164 23.80 3.93 -0.03
C ASP A 164 25.11 3.27 -0.49
N GLU A 165 26.25 3.79 -0.06
CA GLU A 165 27.55 3.42 -0.65
C GLU A 165 28.41 2.53 0.27
N CYS A 166 28.30 2.69 1.59
CA CYS A 166 29.29 2.11 2.51
C CYS A 166 28.78 0.94 3.34
N CYS A 167 27.52 0.54 3.23
CA CYS A 167 26.91 -0.48 4.10
C CYS A 167 27.07 -0.17 5.61
N VAL A 168 27.12 1.10 5.98
CA VAL A 168 27.33 1.53 7.35
C VAL A 168 25.99 1.61 8.06
N GLN A 169 25.84 0.83 9.11
CA GLN A 169 24.70 0.88 10.00
C GLN A 169 24.71 2.18 10.82
N GLY A 170 23.58 2.86 10.87
CA GLY A 170 23.39 4.11 11.60
C GLY A 170 21.95 4.32 12.02
N ASP A 171 21.62 5.40 12.73
CA ASP A 171 20.32 5.64 13.35
C ASP A 171 19.12 5.41 12.42
N ASN A 172 19.24 5.80 11.15
CA ASN A 172 18.22 5.65 10.12
C ASN A 172 18.58 4.64 9.01
N CYS A 173 19.74 3.99 9.09
CA CYS A 173 20.23 3.03 8.11
C CYS A 173 20.38 1.64 8.73
N PHE A 174 19.63 0.66 8.22
CA PHE A 174 19.70 -0.74 8.60
C PHE A 174 19.96 -1.61 7.37
N PRO A 175 21.18 -1.58 6.79
CA PRO A 175 21.47 -2.18 5.50
C PRO A 175 21.20 -3.67 5.47
N ILE A 176 20.68 -4.16 4.34
CA ILE A 176 20.45 -5.59 4.10
C ILE A 176 21.76 -6.21 3.63
N MET A 177 22.43 -6.91 4.51
CA MET A 177 23.68 -7.58 4.20
C MET A 177 23.47 -8.78 3.27
N PHE A 178 24.38 -8.99 2.32
CA PHE A 178 24.36 -10.16 1.46
C PHE A 178 25.13 -11.33 2.10
N PRO A 179 24.65 -12.58 1.94
CA PRO A 179 25.44 -13.74 2.29
C PRO A 179 26.68 -13.84 1.37
N PRO A 180 27.80 -14.40 1.84
CA PRO A 180 29.07 -14.37 1.09
C PRO A 180 29.01 -14.93 -0.34
N ASN A 181 28.14 -15.89 -0.58
CA ASN A 181 27.96 -16.55 -1.90
C ASN A 181 26.80 -15.99 -2.72
N ASP A 182 26.23 -14.82 -2.36
CA ASP A 182 25.18 -14.19 -3.16
C ASP A 182 25.78 -13.62 -4.43
N PRO A 183 25.17 -13.89 -5.62
CA PRO A 183 25.64 -13.32 -6.88
C PRO A 183 25.73 -11.78 -6.91
N LYS A 184 24.93 -11.10 -6.06
CA LYS A 184 24.96 -9.65 -5.94
C LYS A 184 26.24 -9.11 -5.30
N VAL A 185 27.00 -9.92 -4.57
CA VAL A 185 28.27 -9.50 -3.93
C VAL A 185 29.26 -9.00 -4.95
N GLU A 186 29.37 -9.67 -6.10
CA GLU A 186 30.29 -9.29 -7.17
C GLU A 186 29.90 -7.98 -7.87
N THR A 187 28.61 -7.66 -7.90
CA THR A 187 28.07 -6.56 -8.69
C THR A 187 27.62 -5.35 -7.86
N GLN A 188 27.21 -5.57 -6.61
CA GLN A 188 26.64 -4.53 -5.73
C GLN A 188 27.43 -4.31 -4.43
N GLY A 189 28.51 -5.06 -4.20
CA GLY A 189 29.25 -5.01 -2.94
C GLY A 189 28.59 -5.88 -1.86
N LYS A 190 28.70 -5.46 -0.58
CA LYS A 190 28.35 -6.32 0.56
C LYS A 190 26.91 -6.21 1.05
N CYS A 191 26.16 -5.20 0.58
CA CYS A 191 24.81 -4.95 1.06
C CYS A 191 23.95 -4.25 0.00
N MET A 192 22.67 -4.16 0.32
CA MET A 192 21.68 -3.30 -0.29
C MET A 192 21.26 -2.23 0.74
N PRO A 193 21.18 -0.94 0.38
CA PRO A 193 20.76 0.10 1.30
C PRO A 193 19.32 -0.17 1.78
N PHE A 194 19.07 0.16 3.04
CA PHE A 194 17.74 0.09 3.62
C PHE A 194 17.59 1.18 4.68
N PHE A 195 16.68 2.10 4.42
CA PHE A 195 16.32 3.17 5.37
C PHE A 195 15.20 2.71 6.28
N ARG A 196 15.30 3.06 7.56
CA ARG A 196 14.26 2.75 8.54
C ARG A 196 13.01 3.58 8.28
N ALA A 197 11.85 3.03 8.63
CA ALA A 197 10.59 3.75 8.54
C ALA A 197 10.52 4.93 9.50
N GLY A 198 9.86 6.00 9.05
CA GLY A 198 9.52 7.16 9.88
C GLY A 198 8.67 6.76 11.09
N PHE A 199 8.77 7.53 12.15
CA PHE A 199 8.08 7.25 13.42
C PHE A 199 7.49 8.52 14.02
N VAL A 200 6.52 8.36 14.91
CA VAL A 200 5.90 9.48 15.61
C VAL A 200 6.69 9.86 16.86
N CYS A 201 6.75 11.15 17.17
CA CYS A 201 7.34 11.60 18.43
C CYS A 201 6.49 11.13 19.61
N PRO A 202 7.10 10.55 20.67
CA PRO A 202 6.37 10.22 21.88
C PRO A 202 5.70 11.45 22.48
N THR A 203 4.41 11.34 22.81
CA THR A 203 3.65 12.45 23.44
C THR A 203 3.11 12.02 24.81
N PRO A 204 3.12 12.91 25.81
CA PRO A 204 2.50 12.63 27.12
C PRO A 204 0.97 12.44 27.03
N PRO A 205 0.35 11.59 27.87
CA PRO A 205 1.00 10.63 28.76
C PRO A 205 1.59 9.45 27.99
N TYR A 206 2.85 9.14 28.21
CA TYR A 206 3.58 8.08 27.50
C TYR A 206 2.98 6.71 27.80
N LYS A 207 2.34 6.09 26.79
CA LYS A 207 1.87 4.69 26.89
C LYS A 207 2.97 3.69 26.60
N SER A 208 3.94 4.08 25.77
CA SER A 208 5.13 3.32 25.41
C SER A 208 6.22 4.30 25.00
N LEU A 209 7.48 3.93 25.24
CA LEU A 209 8.66 4.62 24.69
C LEU A 209 9.22 3.88 23.47
N ALA A 210 8.60 2.77 23.08
CA ALA A 210 8.99 2.03 21.89
C ALA A 210 8.72 2.84 20.61
N ARG A 211 9.59 2.68 19.62
CA ARG A 211 9.47 3.33 18.30
C ARG A 211 8.17 2.87 17.62
N GLU A 212 7.30 3.83 17.32
CA GLU A 212 6.02 3.60 16.64
C GLU A 212 6.05 4.22 15.25
N GLN A 213 5.92 3.41 14.20
CA GLN A 213 5.94 3.87 12.81
C GLN A 213 4.69 4.68 12.49
N ILE A 214 4.91 5.72 11.66
CA ILE A 214 3.85 6.60 11.19
C ILE A 214 3.12 5.99 9.98
N ASN A 215 1.80 6.16 9.90
CA ASN A 215 1.05 6.02 8.66
C ASN A 215 0.79 7.40 8.06
N ALA A 216 1.34 7.68 6.89
CA ALA A 216 1.11 8.95 6.19
C ALA A 216 -0.29 9.06 5.57
N LEU A 217 -1.04 7.94 5.49
CA LEU A 217 -2.37 7.87 4.88
C LEU A 217 -3.49 7.83 5.92
N THR A 218 -4.72 8.06 5.47
CA THR A 218 -5.92 7.80 6.26
C THR A 218 -6.14 6.28 6.38
N SER A 219 -6.78 5.85 7.44
CA SER A 219 -7.14 4.44 7.65
C SER A 219 -8.52 4.10 7.06
N PHE A 220 -8.96 4.84 6.06
CA PHE A 220 -10.26 4.68 5.43
C PHE A 220 -10.12 4.38 3.95
N LEU A 221 -11.03 3.58 3.40
CA LEU A 221 -11.20 3.46 1.96
C LEU A 221 -11.95 4.71 1.48
N ASP A 222 -11.21 5.77 1.21
CA ASP A 222 -11.74 7.10 0.91
C ASP A 222 -11.22 7.69 -0.41
N ALA A 223 -10.50 6.87 -1.17
CA ALA A 223 -9.83 7.25 -2.41
C ALA A 223 -8.73 8.30 -2.19
N SER A 224 -8.05 8.30 -1.04
CA SER A 224 -6.94 9.23 -0.77
C SER A 224 -5.80 9.09 -1.77
N PHE A 225 -5.62 7.94 -2.42
CA PHE A 225 -4.68 7.78 -3.53
C PHE A 225 -4.98 8.70 -4.72
N VAL A 226 -6.22 9.18 -4.88
CA VAL A 226 -6.62 10.18 -5.87
C VAL A 226 -6.48 11.59 -5.31
N TYR A 227 -6.97 11.84 -4.08
CA TYR A 227 -7.21 13.17 -3.53
C TYR A 227 -6.12 13.68 -2.59
N SER A 228 -5.20 12.82 -2.15
CA SER A 228 -4.20 13.02 -1.10
C SER A 228 -4.78 13.18 0.30
N PRO A 229 -4.12 12.63 1.33
CA PRO A 229 -4.42 12.93 2.73
C PRO A 229 -3.73 14.22 3.22
N GLU A 230 -2.92 14.88 2.38
CA GLU A 230 -2.17 16.08 2.73
C GLU A 230 -2.85 17.31 2.11
N PRO A 231 -3.29 18.32 2.92
CA PRO A 231 -4.12 19.41 2.45
C PRO A 231 -3.51 20.27 1.35
N SER A 232 -2.20 20.52 1.38
CA SER A 232 -1.54 21.36 0.37
C SER A 232 -1.48 20.65 -0.98
N LEU A 233 -1.18 19.35 -0.98
CA LEU A 233 -1.20 18.53 -2.19
C LEU A 233 -2.62 18.34 -2.70
N ALA A 234 -3.59 18.09 -1.82
CA ALA A 234 -5.01 17.99 -2.19
C ALA A 234 -5.49 19.25 -2.93
N SER A 235 -5.06 20.44 -2.47
CA SER A 235 -5.37 21.69 -3.15
C SER A 235 -4.70 21.80 -4.53
N ARG A 236 -3.42 21.40 -4.65
CA ARG A 236 -2.67 21.42 -5.93
C ARG A 236 -3.23 20.45 -6.97
N LEU A 237 -3.83 19.35 -6.53
CA LEU A 237 -4.45 18.35 -7.42
C LEU A 237 -5.77 18.81 -8.03
N ARG A 238 -6.35 19.91 -7.57
CA ARG A 238 -7.62 20.45 -8.04
C ARG A 238 -7.43 21.48 -9.14
N ASN A 239 -8.37 21.53 -10.08
CA ASN A 239 -8.50 22.64 -11.01
C ASN A 239 -9.34 23.76 -10.36
N LEU A 240 -8.68 24.62 -9.60
CA LEU A 240 -9.33 25.71 -8.86
C LEU A 240 -9.75 26.89 -9.75
N SER A 241 -9.29 26.93 -11.01
CA SER A 241 -9.73 27.96 -11.98
C SER A 241 -11.09 27.66 -12.62
N SER A 242 -11.58 26.41 -12.46
CA SER A 242 -12.86 25.96 -12.99
C SER A 242 -13.92 25.89 -11.89
N PRO A 243 -15.17 26.40 -12.13
CA PRO A 243 -16.27 26.25 -11.19
C PRO A 243 -16.91 24.85 -11.23
N LEU A 244 -16.33 23.90 -11.95
CA LEU A 244 -16.89 22.55 -12.16
C LEU A 244 -16.44 21.52 -11.15
N GLY A 245 -15.56 21.87 -10.19
CA GLY A 245 -15.06 20.94 -9.18
C GLY A 245 -14.15 19.85 -9.71
N LEU A 246 -13.43 20.12 -10.80
CA LEU A 246 -12.58 19.16 -11.48
C LEU A 246 -11.24 18.97 -10.76
N MET A 247 -10.66 17.80 -10.94
CA MET A 247 -9.23 17.55 -10.69
C MET A 247 -8.41 18.13 -11.85
N ALA A 248 -7.18 18.56 -11.53
CA ALA A 248 -6.22 19.01 -12.53
C ALA A 248 -5.78 17.85 -13.43
N ILE A 249 -5.57 18.16 -14.70
CA ILE A 249 -5.14 17.21 -15.73
C ILE A 249 -3.86 17.69 -16.40
N ASN A 250 -3.17 16.81 -17.10
CA ASN A 250 -2.00 17.15 -17.89
C ASN A 250 -2.38 18.13 -19.01
N GLN A 251 -1.62 19.22 -19.14
CA GLN A 251 -1.84 20.25 -20.17
C GLN A 251 -0.92 20.07 -21.38
N GLU A 252 0.07 19.19 -21.30
CA GLU A 252 1.10 19.01 -22.34
C GLU A 252 0.81 17.81 -23.24
N VAL A 253 0.20 16.76 -22.66
CA VAL A 253 -0.05 15.49 -23.36
C VAL A 253 -1.45 14.98 -23.08
N SER A 254 -2.00 14.25 -24.05
CA SER A 254 -3.27 13.54 -23.93
C SER A 254 -3.16 12.11 -24.47
N ASP A 255 -4.03 11.24 -23.97
CA ASP A 255 -4.18 9.86 -24.43
C ASP A 255 -5.29 9.81 -25.48
N HIS A 256 -4.94 10.10 -26.72
CA HIS A 256 -5.91 10.16 -27.83
C HIS A 256 -7.12 11.05 -27.52
N GLY A 257 -6.89 12.20 -26.89
CA GLY A 257 -7.91 13.16 -26.48
C GLY A 257 -8.46 12.95 -25.05
N LEU A 258 -8.11 11.86 -24.38
CA LEU A 258 -8.43 11.64 -22.97
C LEU A 258 -7.30 12.16 -22.05
N SER A 259 -7.66 12.49 -20.82
CA SER A 259 -6.73 13.13 -19.88
C SER A 259 -5.72 12.15 -19.28
N TYR A 260 -4.50 12.65 -19.09
CA TYR A 260 -3.52 12.10 -18.15
C TYR A 260 -3.48 12.89 -16.85
N LEU A 261 -2.85 12.31 -15.81
CA LEU A 261 -2.45 13.00 -14.59
C LEU A 261 -1.49 14.15 -14.91
N PRO A 262 -1.49 15.26 -14.13
CA PRO A 262 -0.46 16.28 -14.23
C PRO A 262 0.93 15.68 -14.01
N TYR A 263 1.97 16.30 -14.57
CA TYR A 263 3.34 15.94 -14.21
C TYR A 263 3.72 16.48 -12.84
N ASP A 264 4.51 15.70 -12.10
CA ASP A 264 5.16 16.19 -10.88
C ASP A 264 6.28 17.15 -11.24
N SER A 265 6.26 18.32 -10.61
CA SER A 265 7.30 19.34 -10.79
C SER A 265 8.58 19.06 -9.99
N LYS A 266 8.58 18.02 -9.12
CA LYS A 266 9.74 17.65 -8.30
C LYS A 266 10.92 17.26 -9.20
N LYS A 267 12.08 17.88 -8.95
CA LYS A 267 13.33 17.59 -9.66
C LYS A 267 14.41 17.15 -8.66
N PRO A 268 15.25 16.17 -9.01
CA PRO A 268 15.20 15.37 -10.24
C PRO A 268 14.00 14.40 -10.24
N SER A 269 13.41 14.16 -11.41
CA SER A 269 12.33 13.17 -11.57
C SER A 269 12.92 11.80 -11.94
N PRO A 270 12.68 10.72 -11.17
CA PRO A 270 13.21 9.40 -11.48
C PRO A 270 12.74 8.88 -12.86
N CYS A 271 11.55 9.26 -13.30
CA CYS A 271 11.00 8.83 -14.58
C CYS A 271 11.76 9.40 -15.79
N GLU A 272 12.32 10.59 -15.67
CA GLU A 272 13.11 11.22 -16.75
C GLU A 272 14.44 10.52 -17.01
N PHE A 273 14.96 9.78 -16.02
CA PHE A 273 16.21 9.02 -16.16
C PHE A 273 16.03 7.67 -16.86
N ILE A 274 14.79 7.14 -16.90
CA ILE A 274 14.51 5.85 -17.53
C ILE A 274 14.66 5.93 -19.05
N ASN A 275 14.21 7.02 -19.67
CA ASN A 275 14.44 7.31 -21.08
C ASN A 275 14.94 8.75 -21.23
N THR A 276 16.26 8.90 -21.33
CA THR A 276 16.94 10.20 -21.37
C THR A 276 16.66 11.00 -22.65
N THR A 277 16.15 10.35 -23.71
CA THR A 277 15.73 11.01 -24.95
C THR A 277 14.30 11.53 -24.83
N ALA A 278 13.37 10.69 -24.37
CA ALA A 278 11.96 11.07 -24.23
C ALA A 278 11.69 11.98 -23.03
N ARG A 279 12.45 11.85 -21.96
CA ARG A 279 12.39 12.66 -20.71
C ARG A 279 10.99 12.92 -20.20
N VAL A 280 10.15 11.88 -20.13
CA VAL A 280 8.79 11.99 -19.62
C VAL A 280 8.84 11.98 -18.09
N PRO A 281 8.34 13.04 -17.40
CA PRO A 281 8.35 13.12 -15.94
C PRO A 281 7.42 12.08 -15.29
N CYS A 282 7.59 11.85 -13.99
CA CYS A 282 6.61 11.17 -13.18
C CYS A 282 5.31 11.99 -13.07
N PHE A 283 4.20 11.31 -12.82
CA PHE A 283 2.91 11.95 -12.60
C PHE A 283 2.73 12.41 -11.16
N LEU A 284 1.91 13.44 -10.99
CA LEU A 284 1.43 13.92 -9.70
C LEU A 284 0.05 13.31 -9.43
N ALA A 285 -0.10 12.64 -8.29
CA ALA A 285 -1.36 12.06 -7.83
C ALA A 285 -1.51 12.22 -6.32
N GLY A 286 -2.62 11.74 -5.77
CA GLY A 286 -2.87 11.77 -4.33
C GLY A 286 -1.89 10.91 -3.53
N ASP A 287 -1.44 9.80 -4.09
CA ASP A 287 -0.36 8.98 -3.55
C ASP A 287 0.95 9.23 -4.34
N SER A 288 2.04 9.42 -3.61
CA SER A 288 3.35 9.74 -4.20
C SER A 288 3.96 8.58 -5.00
N ARG A 289 3.47 7.36 -4.80
CA ARG A 289 3.91 6.14 -5.50
C ARG A 289 3.27 5.94 -6.87
N ALA A 290 2.39 6.83 -7.33
CA ALA A 290 1.57 6.66 -8.53
C ALA A 290 2.35 6.28 -9.81
N SER A 291 3.62 6.68 -9.92
CA SER A 291 4.48 6.36 -11.07
C SER A 291 5.46 5.22 -10.82
N GLU A 292 5.34 4.51 -9.69
CA GLU A 292 6.21 3.38 -9.35
C GLU A 292 6.21 2.33 -10.47
N HIS A 293 5.01 2.05 -11.03
CA HIS A 293 4.84 1.10 -12.12
C HIS A 293 3.74 1.58 -13.09
N ILE A 294 3.83 1.23 -14.38
CA ILE A 294 2.88 1.75 -15.39
C ILE A 294 1.43 1.26 -15.20
N LEU A 295 1.20 0.05 -14.65
CA LEU A 295 -0.17 -0.41 -14.35
C LEU A 295 -0.79 0.38 -13.20
N LEU A 296 0.02 0.80 -12.23
CA LEU A 296 -0.42 1.70 -11.17
C LEU A 296 -0.76 3.09 -11.72
N ALA A 297 0.12 3.68 -12.55
CA ALA A 297 -0.13 4.96 -13.20
C ALA A 297 -1.36 4.92 -14.11
N THR A 298 -1.60 3.79 -14.80
CA THR A 298 -2.81 3.52 -15.59
C THR A 298 -4.05 3.56 -14.70
N SER A 299 -4.01 2.91 -13.54
CA SER A 299 -5.12 2.89 -12.59
C SER A 299 -5.42 4.28 -12.05
N HIS A 300 -4.41 5.04 -11.62
CA HIS A 300 -4.59 6.43 -11.20
C HIS A 300 -5.20 7.31 -12.31
N THR A 301 -4.82 7.07 -13.56
CA THR A 301 -5.37 7.79 -14.72
C THR A 301 -6.87 7.49 -14.90
N LEU A 302 -7.30 6.25 -14.73
CA LEU A 302 -8.72 5.89 -14.77
C LEU A 302 -9.53 6.64 -13.70
N PHE A 303 -9.03 6.71 -12.48
CA PHE A 303 -9.74 7.34 -11.36
C PHE A 303 -9.83 8.87 -11.47
N ILE A 304 -8.81 9.55 -12.00
CA ILE A 304 -8.91 11.00 -12.23
C ILE A 304 -9.91 11.31 -13.34
N ARG A 305 -9.97 10.50 -14.39
CA ARG A 305 -10.97 10.63 -15.45
C ARG A 305 -12.38 10.44 -14.90
N GLU A 306 -12.58 9.43 -14.05
CA GLU A 306 -13.88 9.16 -13.44
C GLU A 306 -14.33 10.31 -12.54
N HIS A 307 -13.45 10.87 -11.70
CA HIS A 307 -13.80 12.05 -10.91
C HIS A 307 -14.30 13.18 -11.80
N ASN A 308 -13.57 13.50 -12.86
CA ASN A 308 -13.92 14.59 -13.77
C ASN A 308 -15.22 14.33 -14.54
N ARG A 309 -15.47 13.07 -14.94
CA ARG A 309 -16.74 12.64 -15.54
C ARG A 309 -17.91 12.83 -14.57
N LEU A 310 -17.76 12.36 -13.33
CA LEU A 310 -18.79 12.48 -12.27
C LEU A 310 -19.09 13.95 -11.97
N ALA A 311 -18.07 14.78 -11.76
CA ALA A 311 -18.25 16.20 -11.48
C ALA A 311 -18.98 16.93 -12.61
N THR A 312 -18.64 16.61 -13.87
CA THR A 312 -19.28 17.19 -15.07
C THR A 312 -20.75 16.78 -15.16
N GLU A 313 -21.07 15.51 -14.94
CA GLU A 313 -22.43 15.01 -15.00
C GLU A 313 -23.29 15.54 -13.83
N LEU A 314 -22.73 15.63 -12.63
CA LEU A 314 -23.38 16.25 -11.48
C LEU A 314 -23.70 17.73 -11.74
N LYS A 315 -22.82 18.46 -12.42
CA LYS A 315 -23.09 19.85 -12.86
C LYS A 315 -24.23 19.93 -13.86
N ARG A 316 -24.28 19.00 -14.81
CA ARG A 316 -25.39 18.94 -15.79
C ARG A 316 -26.75 18.72 -15.11
N LEU A 317 -26.77 17.86 -14.08
CA LEU A 317 -27.99 17.58 -13.29
C LEU A 317 -28.34 18.73 -12.34
N ASN A 318 -27.34 19.46 -11.83
CA ASN A 318 -27.48 20.49 -10.82
C ASN A 318 -26.75 21.78 -11.25
N PRO A 319 -27.27 22.54 -12.21
CA PRO A 319 -26.58 23.72 -12.71
C PRO A 319 -26.26 24.78 -11.64
N GLN A 320 -27.01 24.81 -10.53
CA GLN A 320 -26.82 25.72 -9.39
C GLN A 320 -25.69 25.33 -8.44
N TRP A 321 -25.16 24.08 -8.52
CA TRP A 321 -24.09 23.67 -7.62
C TRP A 321 -22.75 24.35 -7.97
N GLY A 322 -22.10 24.90 -6.93
CA GLY A 322 -20.75 25.45 -7.05
C GLY A 322 -19.68 24.35 -7.08
N GLY A 323 -18.46 24.74 -7.48
CA GLY A 323 -17.33 23.82 -7.68
C GLY A 323 -16.99 22.98 -6.45
N GLU A 324 -17.06 23.57 -5.25
CA GLU A 324 -16.76 22.81 -4.01
C GLU A 324 -17.76 21.67 -3.80
N LYS A 325 -19.04 21.93 -3.95
CA LYS A 325 -20.06 20.89 -3.80
C LYS A 325 -19.93 19.80 -4.85
N LEU A 326 -19.65 20.17 -6.10
CA LEU A 326 -19.42 19.21 -7.19
C LEU A 326 -18.22 18.32 -6.89
N TYR A 327 -17.11 18.91 -6.44
CA TYR A 327 -15.90 18.17 -6.05
C TYR A 327 -16.18 17.19 -4.92
N GLN A 328 -16.84 17.64 -3.86
CA GLN A 328 -17.10 16.80 -2.69
C GLN A 328 -18.10 15.67 -2.97
N GLU A 329 -19.13 15.91 -3.77
CA GLU A 329 -20.08 14.86 -4.18
C GLU A 329 -19.40 13.82 -5.09
N ALA A 330 -18.59 14.26 -6.07
CA ALA A 330 -17.82 13.35 -6.91
C ALA A 330 -16.83 12.52 -6.08
N ARG A 331 -16.10 13.14 -5.14
CA ARG A 331 -15.19 12.46 -4.20
C ARG A 331 -15.93 11.44 -3.34
N LYS A 332 -17.11 11.77 -2.81
CA LYS A 332 -17.94 10.90 -2.00
C LYS A 332 -18.40 9.66 -2.77
N ILE A 333 -18.80 9.83 -4.03
CA ILE A 333 -19.18 8.72 -4.93
C ILE A 333 -17.96 7.85 -5.23
N LEU A 334 -16.80 8.43 -5.50
CA LEU A 334 -15.58 7.70 -5.82
C LEU A 334 -15.05 6.91 -4.61
N GLY A 335 -15.15 7.46 -3.40
CA GLY A 335 -14.87 6.72 -2.16
C GLY A 335 -15.79 5.50 -1.99
N ALA A 336 -17.10 5.69 -2.24
CA ALA A 336 -18.05 4.57 -2.22
C ALA A 336 -17.71 3.51 -3.30
N PHE A 337 -17.23 3.92 -4.47
CA PHE A 337 -16.74 3.01 -5.52
C PHE A 337 -15.64 2.10 -5.00
N VAL A 338 -14.60 2.67 -4.35
CA VAL A 338 -13.48 1.89 -3.80
C VAL A 338 -13.98 0.92 -2.73
N GLN A 339 -14.88 1.37 -1.84
CA GLN A 339 -15.47 0.52 -0.80
C GLN A 339 -16.24 -0.65 -1.36
N ILE A 340 -17.11 -0.41 -2.34
CA ILE A 340 -17.98 -1.43 -2.95
C ILE A 340 -17.15 -2.49 -3.68
N ILE A 341 -16.24 -2.08 -4.56
CA ILE A 341 -15.41 -3.03 -5.31
C ILE A 341 -14.53 -3.85 -4.37
N THR A 342 -13.96 -3.22 -3.35
CA THR A 342 -13.10 -3.92 -2.38
C THR A 342 -13.88 -4.97 -1.61
N PHE A 343 -15.05 -4.63 -1.04
CA PHE A 343 -15.79 -5.54 -0.16
C PHE A 343 -16.67 -6.55 -0.89
N ARG A 344 -17.22 -6.17 -2.06
CA ARG A 344 -18.09 -7.06 -2.85
C ARG A 344 -17.30 -7.95 -3.80
N ASP A 345 -16.28 -7.42 -4.47
CA ASP A 345 -15.63 -8.10 -5.60
C ASP A 345 -14.24 -8.65 -5.24
N TYR A 346 -13.44 -7.93 -4.44
CA TYR A 346 -12.05 -8.28 -4.15
C TYR A 346 -11.87 -9.16 -2.90
N LEU A 347 -12.34 -8.72 -1.72
CA LEU A 347 -12.12 -9.43 -0.46
C LEU A 347 -12.70 -10.86 -0.43
N PRO A 348 -13.85 -11.16 -1.04
CA PRO A 348 -14.33 -12.55 -1.12
C PRO A 348 -13.37 -13.48 -1.86
N ILE A 349 -12.58 -12.96 -2.80
CA ILE A 349 -11.55 -13.72 -3.50
C ILE A 349 -10.33 -13.94 -2.60
N VAL A 350 -9.90 -12.91 -1.87
CA VAL A 350 -8.75 -12.99 -0.97
C VAL A 350 -9.01 -13.96 0.18
N LEU A 351 -10.14 -13.79 0.86
CA LEU A 351 -10.47 -14.51 2.09
C LEU A 351 -11.17 -15.87 1.85
N GLY A 352 -11.70 -16.10 0.64
CA GLY A 352 -12.41 -17.34 0.31
C GLY A 352 -13.51 -17.65 1.32
N ASP A 353 -13.58 -18.89 1.78
CA ASP A 353 -14.59 -19.38 2.72
C ASP A 353 -14.48 -18.74 4.12
N HIS A 354 -13.39 -18.05 4.40
CA HIS A 354 -13.19 -17.31 5.63
C HIS A 354 -13.83 -15.92 5.63
N MET A 355 -14.35 -15.44 4.49
CA MET A 355 -14.93 -14.10 4.36
C MET A 355 -16.00 -13.80 5.41
N GLN A 356 -17.01 -14.64 5.53
CA GLN A 356 -18.12 -14.40 6.48
C GLN A 356 -17.71 -14.53 7.95
N LYS A 357 -16.67 -15.35 8.24
CA LYS A 357 -16.13 -15.49 9.59
C LYS A 357 -15.53 -14.19 10.10
N TRP A 358 -14.76 -13.51 9.24
CA TRP A 358 -14.00 -12.34 9.63
C TRP A 358 -14.71 -11.01 9.33
N ILE A 359 -15.54 -10.99 8.28
CA ILE A 359 -16.27 -9.81 7.83
C ILE A 359 -17.76 -10.18 7.76
N PRO A 360 -18.47 -10.26 8.91
CA PRO A 360 -19.89 -10.53 8.94
C PRO A 360 -20.69 -9.39 8.28
N PRO A 361 -22.00 -9.58 7.98
CA PRO A 361 -22.84 -8.53 7.42
C PRO A 361 -22.78 -7.23 8.21
N TYR A 362 -22.77 -6.11 7.50
CA TYR A 362 -22.67 -4.77 8.09
C TYR A 362 -23.85 -4.47 9.00
N GLN A 363 -23.57 -3.98 10.20
CA GLN A 363 -24.57 -3.65 11.24
C GLN A 363 -24.67 -2.14 11.51
N GLY A 364 -23.96 -1.32 10.75
CA GLY A 364 -23.88 0.13 10.96
C GLY A 364 -22.55 0.59 11.57
N TYR A 365 -22.33 1.88 11.58
CA TYR A 365 -21.16 2.52 12.18
C TYR A 365 -21.11 2.30 13.70
N ASN A 366 -19.96 1.89 14.19
CA ASN A 366 -19.69 1.70 15.60
C ASN A 366 -18.54 2.62 16.05
N GLU A 367 -18.89 3.67 16.81
CA GLU A 367 -17.93 4.68 17.30
C GLU A 367 -16.85 4.10 18.25
N SER A 368 -17.08 2.90 18.82
CA SER A 368 -16.11 2.22 19.68
C SER A 368 -15.06 1.44 18.90
N VAL A 369 -15.28 1.18 17.61
CA VAL A 369 -14.31 0.47 16.73
C VAL A 369 -13.22 1.44 16.32
N ASP A 370 -11.97 1.01 16.50
CA ASP A 370 -10.79 1.72 16.03
C ASP A 370 -10.43 1.27 14.59
N PRO A 371 -10.62 2.13 13.57
CA PRO A 371 -10.29 1.80 12.19
C PRO A 371 -8.80 1.91 11.88
N THR A 372 -7.98 2.42 12.81
CA THR A 372 -6.56 2.70 12.58
C THR A 372 -5.84 1.46 12.02
N ILE A 373 -5.11 1.67 10.95
CA ILE A 373 -4.34 0.58 10.33
C ILE A 373 -3.33 0.04 11.34
N SER A 374 -3.37 -1.27 11.55
CA SER A 374 -2.42 -1.94 12.44
C SER A 374 -1.06 -2.08 11.76
N ASN A 375 -0.01 -2.01 12.58
CA ASN A 375 1.35 -2.14 12.09
C ASN A 375 1.58 -3.50 11.39
N VAL A 376 0.95 -4.58 11.86
CA VAL A 376 1.04 -5.90 11.23
C VAL A 376 0.31 -5.96 9.89
N PHE A 377 -0.74 -5.15 9.68
CA PHE A 377 -1.46 -5.12 8.40
C PHE A 377 -0.54 -4.68 7.27
N THR A 378 0.36 -3.73 7.51
CA THR A 378 1.33 -3.27 6.50
C THR A 378 2.24 -4.40 5.98
N PHE A 379 2.36 -5.51 6.69
CA PHE A 379 3.04 -6.73 6.24
C PHE A 379 2.08 -7.77 5.71
N ALA A 380 0.95 -7.96 6.39
CA ALA A 380 -0.06 -8.93 5.97
C ALA A 380 -0.55 -8.63 4.54
N PHE A 381 -0.78 -7.36 4.21
CA PHE A 381 -1.30 -6.98 2.90
C PHE A 381 -0.24 -7.07 1.78
N ARG A 382 1.06 -7.17 2.10
CA ARG A 382 2.13 -7.47 1.14
C ARG A 382 2.09 -8.89 0.57
N PHE A 383 1.09 -9.70 0.90
CA PHE A 383 0.85 -10.97 0.21
C PHE A 383 0.66 -10.75 -1.30
N GLY A 384 0.08 -9.61 -1.70
CA GLY A 384 -0.10 -9.22 -3.10
C GLY A 384 1.20 -9.19 -3.93
N HIS A 385 2.36 -9.00 -3.30
CA HIS A 385 3.66 -9.08 -3.97
C HIS A 385 3.91 -10.46 -4.62
N LEU A 386 3.26 -11.50 -4.11
CA LEU A 386 3.38 -12.88 -4.63
C LEU A 386 2.45 -13.16 -5.83
N GLU A 387 1.57 -12.22 -6.15
CA GLU A 387 0.59 -12.32 -7.24
C GLU A 387 1.03 -11.57 -8.51
N ILE A 388 2.19 -10.87 -8.43
CA ILE A 388 2.75 -10.08 -9.53
C ILE A 388 3.49 -11.00 -10.49
N PRO A 389 3.09 -11.08 -11.78
CA PRO A 389 3.79 -11.86 -12.78
C PRO A 389 5.06 -11.15 -13.28
N SER A 390 5.97 -11.91 -13.89
CA SER A 390 7.24 -11.41 -14.44
C SER A 390 7.06 -10.52 -15.67
N THR A 391 5.90 -10.59 -16.34
CA THR A 391 5.66 -9.95 -17.64
C THR A 391 4.34 -9.17 -17.62
N VAL A 392 4.36 -7.97 -18.18
CA VAL A 392 3.18 -7.16 -18.46
C VAL A 392 2.87 -7.20 -19.94
N PHE A 393 1.61 -7.37 -20.27
CA PHE A 393 1.12 -7.52 -21.65
C PHE A 393 0.36 -6.27 -22.10
N ARG A 394 0.57 -5.90 -23.36
CA ARG A 394 -0.19 -4.88 -24.06
C ARG A 394 -1.03 -5.55 -25.15
N LEU A 395 -2.32 -5.24 -25.22
CA LEU A 395 -3.27 -5.87 -26.12
C LEU A 395 -4.03 -4.85 -26.99
N ASP A 396 -4.32 -5.23 -28.24
CA ASP A 396 -5.11 -4.44 -29.19
C ASP A 396 -6.63 -4.53 -28.92
N GLU A 397 -7.45 -3.94 -29.77
CA GLU A 397 -8.91 -3.93 -29.66
C GLU A 397 -9.55 -5.33 -29.77
N ASN A 398 -8.85 -6.30 -30.33
CA ASN A 398 -9.24 -7.71 -30.42
C ASN A 398 -8.59 -8.57 -29.33
N TYR A 399 -7.97 -7.93 -28.33
CA TYR A 399 -7.24 -8.58 -27.24
C TYR A 399 -6.08 -9.47 -27.72
N GLN A 400 -5.53 -9.16 -28.92
CA GLN A 400 -4.30 -9.78 -29.43
C GLN A 400 -3.07 -8.94 -29.03
N PRO A 401 -1.86 -9.49 -29.12
CA PRO A 401 -0.63 -8.76 -28.82
C PRO A 401 -0.53 -7.41 -29.58
N TRP A 402 -0.27 -6.32 -28.87
CA TRP A 402 -0.22 -4.96 -29.42
C TRP A 402 1.21 -4.44 -29.57
N GLY A 403 1.50 -3.89 -30.77
CA GLY A 403 2.76 -3.22 -31.06
C GLY A 403 3.95 -4.15 -31.24
N PRO A 404 5.17 -3.59 -31.43
CA PRO A 404 6.39 -4.38 -31.67
C PRO A 404 6.89 -5.14 -30.43
N GLU A 405 6.56 -4.64 -29.22
CA GLU A 405 6.94 -5.23 -27.94
C GLU A 405 5.68 -5.46 -27.09
N PRO A 406 4.86 -6.46 -27.40
CA PRO A 406 3.60 -6.68 -26.71
C PRO A 406 3.77 -7.23 -25.29
N GLU A 407 4.92 -7.83 -25.00
CA GLU A 407 5.30 -8.43 -23.73
C GLU A 407 6.49 -7.68 -23.15
N LEU A 408 6.33 -7.11 -21.99
CA LEU A 408 7.34 -6.28 -21.33
C LEU A 408 7.78 -6.91 -20.01
N PRO A 409 9.08 -7.19 -19.82
CA PRO A 409 9.59 -7.62 -18.53
C PRO A 409 9.28 -6.59 -17.45
N LEU A 410 8.78 -7.05 -16.29
CA LEU A 410 8.31 -6.18 -15.22
C LEU A 410 9.33 -5.13 -14.79
N HIS A 411 10.62 -5.51 -14.64
CA HIS A 411 11.67 -4.59 -14.18
C HIS A 411 11.89 -3.39 -15.11
N THR A 412 11.54 -3.51 -16.41
CA THR A 412 11.67 -2.42 -17.39
C THR A 412 10.59 -1.34 -17.25
N LEU A 413 9.60 -1.57 -16.40
CA LEU A 413 8.39 -0.74 -16.28
C LEU A 413 8.33 0.11 -15.01
N PHE A 414 9.29 -0.04 -14.11
CA PHE A 414 9.40 0.83 -12.95
C PHE A 414 9.79 2.25 -13.38
N PHE A 415 9.01 3.22 -12.91
CA PHE A 415 9.16 4.66 -13.22
C PHE A 415 9.13 4.96 -14.74
N ASN A 416 8.58 4.07 -15.54
CA ASN A 416 8.65 4.13 -17.00
C ASN A 416 7.41 4.78 -17.62
N THR A 417 7.13 6.03 -17.27
CA THR A 417 5.97 6.79 -17.74
C THR A 417 5.96 7.00 -19.26
N TRP A 418 7.14 7.01 -19.92
CA TRP A 418 7.20 7.19 -21.37
C TRP A 418 6.54 6.03 -22.13
N ARG A 419 6.59 4.79 -21.62
CA ARG A 419 5.89 3.63 -22.20
C ARG A 419 4.36 3.79 -22.19
N MET A 420 3.86 4.65 -21.37
CA MET A 420 2.43 4.99 -21.33
C MET A 420 2.13 6.20 -22.22
N VAL A 421 2.87 7.29 -22.05
CA VAL A 421 2.58 8.58 -22.71
C VAL A 421 2.95 8.58 -24.20
N LYS A 422 4.03 7.94 -24.58
CA LYS A 422 4.56 7.96 -25.96
C LYS A 422 4.42 6.62 -26.69
N ASP A 423 3.87 5.60 -26.05
CA ASP A 423 3.84 4.23 -26.56
C ASP A 423 2.47 3.57 -26.32
N GLY A 424 1.42 4.13 -26.91
CA GLY A 424 0.09 3.53 -27.03
C GLY A 424 -0.97 3.93 -26.02
N GLY A 425 -0.64 4.74 -25.03
CA GLY A 425 -1.61 5.17 -24.03
C GLY A 425 -1.96 4.07 -23.02
N ILE A 426 -3.10 4.23 -22.33
CA ILE A 426 -3.50 3.27 -21.29
C ILE A 426 -4.34 2.11 -21.83
N ASP A 427 -5.03 2.24 -22.96
CA ASP A 427 -5.96 1.21 -23.44
C ASP A 427 -5.32 -0.18 -23.59
N PRO A 428 -4.11 -0.33 -24.20
CA PRO A 428 -3.46 -1.63 -24.31
C PRO A 428 -3.12 -2.26 -22.94
N LEU A 429 -2.76 -1.44 -21.96
CA LEU A 429 -2.45 -1.87 -20.60
C LEU A 429 -3.70 -2.30 -19.84
N VAL A 430 -4.80 -1.54 -19.99
CA VAL A 430 -6.10 -1.89 -19.39
C VAL A 430 -6.62 -3.22 -19.96
N ARG A 431 -6.50 -3.45 -21.26
CA ARG A 431 -6.86 -4.75 -21.85
C ARG A 431 -6.00 -5.88 -21.28
N GLY A 432 -4.72 -5.62 -21.03
CA GLY A 432 -3.83 -6.56 -20.33
C GLY A 432 -4.33 -6.89 -18.92
N LEU A 433 -4.76 -5.89 -18.14
CA LEU A 433 -5.34 -6.10 -16.81
C LEU A 433 -6.59 -6.97 -16.85
N LEU A 434 -7.45 -6.80 -17.86
CA LEU A 434 -8.74 -7.50 -17.98
C LEU A 434 -8.61 -8.95 -18.50
N ALA A 435 -7.66 -9.22 -19.40
CA ALA A 435 -7.57 -10.48 -20.13
C ALA A 435 -6.40 -11.37 -19.73
N LYS A 436 -5.35 -10.83 -19.09
CA LYS A 436 -4.21 -11.64 -18.63
C LYS A 436 -4.38 -12.05 -17.18
N LYS A 437 -3.70 -13.11 -16.79
CA LYS A 437 -3.81 -13.73 -15.48
C LYS A 437 -2.79 -13.17 -14.50
N SER A 438 -3.16 -13.05 -13.23
CA SER A 438 -2.20 -12.83 -12.14
C SER A 438 -1.34 -14.07 -11.91
N LYS A 439 -0.22 -13.90 -11.22
CA LYS A 439 0.59 -15.01 -10.73
C LYS A 439 -0.12 -15.69 -9.55
N LEU A 440 -0.07 -17.01 -9.49
CA LEU A 440 -0.53 -17.78 -8.34
C LEU A 440 0.66 -18.03 -7.39
N MET A 441 0.51 -17.69 -6.13
CA MET A 441 1.48 -18.06 -5.10
C MET A 441 1.51 -19.59 -4.92
N LYS A 442 2.70 -20.16 -4.99
CA LYS A 442 3.00 -21.54 -4.64
C LYS A 442 4.16 -21.57 -3.64
N GLN A 443 4.11 -22.45 -2.65
CA GLN A 443 5.14 -22.56 -1.61
C GLN A 443 6.56 -22.81 -2.16
N ASN A 444 6.69 -23.34 -3.37
CA ASN A 444 7.96 -23.55 -4.08
C ASN A 444 8.22 -22.55 -5.21
N LYS A 445 7.30 -21.60 -5.44
CA LYS A 445 7.39 -20.53 -6.45
C LYS A 445 6.68 -19.27 -5.92
N MET A 446 7.26 -18.60 -4.93
CA MET A 446 6.58 -17.50 -4.23
C MET A 446 6.63 -16.19 -5.01
N MET A 447 7.81 -15.61 -5.23
CA MET A 447 7.96 -14.29 -5.85
C MET A 447 8.89 -14.36 -7.06
N THR A 448 8.48 -13.69 -8.16
CA THR A 448 9.29 -13.61 -9.40
C THR A 448 10.66 -12.99 -9.16
N GLY A 449 11.65 -13.44 -9.93
CA GLY A 449 13.01 -12.87 -9.95
C GLY A 449 13.04 -11.39 -10.34
N GLU A 450 12.05 -10.92 -11.09
CA GLU A 450 11.89 -9.50 -11.47
C GLU A 450 11.76 -8.59 -10.22
N LEU A 451 11.10 -9.04 -9.16
CA LEU A 451 10.97 -8.33 -7.88
C LEU A 451 12.09 -8.66 -6.88
N ARG A 452 12.61 -9.89 -6.93
CA ARG A 452 13.64 -10.36 -6.00
C ARG A 452 15.06 -9.93 -6.36
N ASN A 453 15.32 -9.65 -7.63
CA ASN A 453 16.67 -9.36 -8.12
C ASN A 453 16.77 -8.07 -8.91
N LYS A 454 15.65 -7.58 -9.47
CA LYS A 454 15.63 -6.47 -10.43
C LYS A 454 14.67 -5.34 -10.06
N LEU A 455 14.20 -5.30 -8.79
CA LEU A 455 13.29 -4.22 -8.34
C LEU A 455 13.97 -2.86 -8.54
N PHE A 456 13.28 -1.92 -9.19
CA PHE A 456 13.76 -0.57 -9.48
C PHE A 456 15.10 -0.51 -10.23
N GLN A 457 15.46 -1.60 -10.92
CA GLN A 457 16.66 -1.61 -11.74
C GLN A 457 16.45 -0.66 -12.92
N PRO A 458 17.07 0.52 -12.93
CA PRO A 458 16.98 1.42 -14.06
C PRO A 458 17.73 0.82 -15.24
N THR A 459 17.31 1.18 -16.47
CA THR A 459 17.91 0.68 -17.72
C THR A 459 19.42 0.89 -17.84
N HIS A 460 20.01 1.77 -17.00
CA HIS A 460 21.43 2.11 -16.99
C HIS A 460 22.22 1.60 -15.78
N ARG A 461 21.56 0.93 -14.82
CA ARG A 461 22.22 0.34 -13.66
C ARG A 461 22.16 -1.18 -13.73
N ILE A 462 23.26 -1.81 -13.41
CA ILE A 462 23.39 -3.27 -13.38
C ILE A 462 22.63 -3.88 -12.18
N HIS A 463 22.22 -3.04 -11.21
CA HIS A 463 21.79 -3.48 -9.88
C HIS A 463 20.31 -3.18 -9.60
N GLY A 464 19.56 -4.22 -9.22
CA GLY A 464 18.20 -4.11 -8.72
C GLY A 464 18.10 -4.46 -7.23
N PHE A 465 17.05 -4.00 -6.58
CA PHE A 465 16.73 -4.35 -5.19
C PHE A 465 16.05 -5.72 -5.09
N ASP A 466 15.86 -6.19 -3.84
CA ASP A 466 15.16 -7.43 -3.49
C ASP A 466 13.95 -7.11 -2.61
N LEU A 467 12.74 -7.17 -3.17
CA LEU A 467 11.51 -6.86 -2.45
C LEU A 467 11.24 -7.82 -1.28
N ALA A 468 11.58 -9.11 -1.41
CA ALA A 468 11.39 -10.08 -0.34
C ALA A 468 12.34 -9.83 0.84
N ALA A 469 13.60 -9.49 0.55
CA ALA A 469 14.55 -9.08 1.58
C ALA A 469 14.14 -7.76 2.25
N ILE A 470 13.63 -6.79 1.47
CA ILE A 470 13.07 -5.53 2.01
C ILE A 470 11.89 -5.81 2.93
N ASN A 471 10.92 -6.66 2.55
CA ASN A 471 9.79 -7.01 3.39
C ASN A 471 10.22 -7.66 4.71
N THR A 472 11.19 -8.58 4.66
CA THR A 472 11.75 -9.26 5.82
C THR A 472 12.45 -8.28 6.75
N GLN A 473 13.32 -7.42 6.22
CA GLN A 473 14.04 -6.40 6.98
C GLN A 473 13.07 -5.38 7.61
N ARG A 474 12.02 -5.00 6.89
CA ARG A 474 10.99 -4.07 7.36
C ARG A 474 10.18 -4.64 8.52
N CYS A 475 9.89 -5.96 8.54
CA CYS A 475 9.28 -6.61 9.70
C CYS A 475 10.11 -6.36 10.98
N ARG A 476 11.43 -6.50 10.87
CA ARG A 476 12.36 -6.28 11.98
C ARG A 476 12.45 -4.80 12.36
N ASP A 477 12.54 -3.92 11.38
CA ASP A 477 12.53 -2.46 11.55
C ASP A 477 11.29 -1.97 12.30
N HIS A 478 10.13 -2.57 12.02
CA HIS A 478 8.87 -2.24 12.69
C HIS A 478 8.69 -2.96 14.05
N GLY A 479 9.68 -3.69 14.53
CA GLY A 479 9.60 -4.41 15.80
C GLY A 479 8.49 -5.45 15.83
N GLN A 480 8.25 -6.17 14.71
CA GLN A 480 7.17 -7.14 14.66
C GLN A 480 7.48 -8.37 15.52
N PRO A 481 6.52 -8.83 16.35
CA PRO A 481 6.58 -10.14 17.00
C PRO A 481 6.74 -11.26 15.96
N GLY A 482 7.27 -12.40 16.43
CA GLY A 482 7.46 -13.57 15.59
C GLY A 482 6.17 -14.26 15.17
N TYR A 483 6.28 -15.16 14.22
CA TYR A 483 5.15 -15.89 13.59
C TYR A 483 4.18 -16.52 14.61
N ASN A 484 4.68 -17.22 15.64
CA ASN A 484 3.82 -17.88 16.61
C ASN A 484 3.03 -16.91 17.51
N SER A 485 3.58 -15.73 17.82
CA SER A 485 2.84 -14.70 18.55
C SER A 485 1.60 -14.24 17.77
N TRP A 486 1.72 -14.09 16.44
CA TRP A 486 0.60 -13.74 15.58
C TRP A 486 -0.38 -14.90 15.38
N ARG A 487 0.10 -16.15 15.36
CA ARG A 487 -0.80 -17.30 15.35
C ARG A 487 -1.63 -17.38 16.63
N ALA A 488 -0.99 -17.12 17.79
CA ALA A 488 -1.70 -17.01 19.07
C ALA A 488 -2.76 -15.91 19.06
N PHE A 489 -2.43 -14.72 18.51
CA PHE A 489 -3.37 -13.61 18.36
C PHE A 489 -4.61 -13.99 17.54
N CYS A 490 -4.47 -14.89 16.59
CA CYS A 490 -5.54 -15.40 15.72
C CYS A 490 -6.17 -16.70 16.22
N ASP A 491 -5.92 -17.14 17.45
CA ASP A 491 -6.41 -18.40 18.02
C ASP A 491 -6.01 -19.63 17.17
N LEU A 492 -4.85 -19.57 16.51
CA LEU A 492 -4.27 -20.67 15.73
C LEU A 492 -3.21 -21.41 16.54
N SER A 493 -2.96 -22.69 16.20
CA SER A 493 -1.91 -23.49 16.85
C SER A 493 -0.54 -22.83 16.72
N GLN A 494 0.29 -22.92 17.76
CA GLN A 494 1.65 -22.36 17.80
C GLN A 494 2.67 -23.51 17.74
N PRO A 495 3.10 -23.95 16.54
CA PRO A 495 4.02 -25.07 16.38
C PRO A 495 5.38 -24.77 17.04
N GLN A 496 5.92 -25.73 17.79
CA GLN A 496 7.21 -25.62 18.45
C GLN A 496 8.25 -26.59 17.86
N THR A 497 7.80 -27.64 17.21
CA THR A 497 8.65 -28.69 16.61
C THR A 497 8.57 -28.70 15.09
N LEU A 498 9.48 -29.45 14.45
CA LEU A 498 9.48 -29.66 13.00
C LEU A 498 8.16 -30.32 12.54
N GLU A 499 7.70 -31.31 13.30
CA GLU A 499 6.48 -32.08 12.99
C GLU A 499 5.23 -31.20 13.09
N GLU A 500 5.14 -30.40 14.14
CA GLU A 500 4.03 -29.48 14.35
C GLU A 500 4.00 -28.38 13.27
N LEU A 501 5.16 -27.79 12.95
CA LEU A 501 5.25 -26.80 11.89
C LEU A 501 4.92 -27.42 10.52
N ASN A 502 5.36 -28.67 10.27
CA ASN A 502 4.98 -29.37 9.06
C ASN A 502 3.46 -29.68 8.98
N SER A 503 2.83 -29.92 10.13
CA SER A 503 1.37 -30.11 10.18
C SER A 503 0.62 -28.84 9.79
N VAL A 504 1.18 -27.67 10.07
CA VAL A 504 0.63 -26.36 9.66
C VAL A 504 0.92 -26.06 8.19
N LEU A 505 2.19 -26.15 7.79
CA LEU A 505 2.63 -25.74 6.44
C LEU A 505 2.36 -26.81 5.37
N LYS A 506 2.17 -28.06 5.77
CA LYS A 506 1.95 -29.22 4.87
C LYS A 506 3.04 -29.39 3.80
N ASN A 507 4.28 -29.02 4.14
CA ASN A 507 5.43 -29.04 3.24
C ASN A 507 6.74 -29.27 4.00
N LYS A 508 7.21 -30.51 4.04
CA LYS A 508 8.41 -30.92 4.76
C LYS A 508 9.68 -30.17 4.35
N ILE A 509 9.81 -29.90 3.04
CA ILE A 509 11.01 -29.22 2.51
C ILE A 509 11.04 -27.78 3.00
N LEU A 510 9.93 -27.06 2.86
CA LEU A 510 9.80 -25.67 3.31
C LEU A 510 9.96 -25.57 4.84
N THR A 511 9.31 -26.47 5.58
CA THR A 511 9.40 -26.54 7.04
C THR A 511 10.85 -26.69 7.50
N LYS A 512 11.58 -27.66 6.89
CA LYS A 512 12.98 -27.87 7.21
C LYS A 512 13.83 -26.63 6.91
N LYS A 513 13.68 -26.04 5.74
CA LYS A 513 14.40 -24.81 5.36
C LYS A 513 14.17 -23.65 6.34
N LEU A 514 12.93 -23.48 6.80
CA LEU A 514 12.59 -22.43 7.78
C LEU A 514 13.27 -22.68 9.12
N LEU A 515 13.25 -23.92 9.64
CA LEU A 515 13.90 -24.23 10.91
C LEU A 515 15.43 -24.21 10.80
N ASP A 516 16.01 -24.64 9.69
CA ASP A 516 17.46 -24.53 9.45
C ASP A 516 17.92 -23.05 9.48
N LEU A 517 17.06 -22.11 9.06
CA LEU A 517 17.36 -20.67 9.06
C LEU A 517 17.09 -20.00 10.42
N TYR A 518 15.95 -20.26 11.03
CA TYR A 518 15.46 -19.50 12.19
C TYR A 518 15.66 -20.21 13.53
N GLY A 519 15.99 -21.51 13.51
CA GLY A 519 16.18 -22.35 14.69
C GLY A 519 14.89 -22.73 15.42
N THR A 520 13.90 -21.84 15.42
CA THR A 520 12.59 -22.04 16.06
C THR A 520 11.49 -21.34 15.28
N PRO A 521 10.25 -21.88 15.23
CA PRO A 521 9.11 -21.18 14.62
C PRO A 521 8.82 -19.81 15.25
N ASN A 522 9.18 -19.62 16.53
CA ASN A 522 8.98 -18.35 17.23
C ASN A 522 9.79 -17.19 16.64
N ASN A 523 10.89 -17.48 15.94
CA ASN A 523 11.76 -16.47 15.32
C ASN A 523 11.38 -16.12 13.87
N ILE A 524 10.54 -16.92 13.22
CA ILE A 524 10.18 -16.68 11.82
C ILE A 524 9.55 -15.29 11.70
N ASP A 525 10.10 -14.46 10.81
CA ASP A 525 9.56 -13.14 10.52
C ASP A 525 8.10 -13.27 10.05
N ILE A 526 7.21 -12.40 10.55
CA ILE A 526 5.75 -12.54 10.33
C ILE A 526 5.37 -12.65 8.86
N TRP A 527 5.97 -11.82 7.98
CA TRP A 527 5.66 -11.89 6.56
C TRP A 527 6.02 -13.26 5.97
N ILE A 528 7.19 -13.78 6.29
CA ILE A 528 7.68 -15.08 5.81
C ILE A 528 6.80 -16.23 6.30
N GLY A 529 6.48 -16.27 7.60
CA GLY A 529 5.63 -17.31 8.19
C GLY A 529 4.21 -17.29 7.61
N ALA A 530 3.66 -16.10 7.46
CA ALA A 530 2.30 -15.90 6.98
C ALA A 530 2.13 -16.31 5.51
N ILE A 531 3.07 -15.96 4.64
CA ILE A 531 3.02 -16.35 3.22
C ILE A 531 3.37 -17.83 2.99
N ALA A 532 4.03 -18.48 3.95
CA ALA A 532 4.38 -19.90 3.87
C ALA A 532 3.18 -20.82 4.11
N GLU A 533 2.10 -20.34 4.74
CA GLU A 533 0.91 -21.15 4.99
C GLU A 533 0.19 -21.55 3.69
N PRO A 534 -0.39 -22.76 3.61
CA PRO A 534 -1.24 -23.14 2.50
C PRO A 534 -2.48 -22.24 2.43
N LEU A 535 -2.94 -21.95 1.21
CA LEU A 535 -4.09 -21.10 0.98
C LEU A 535 -5.38 -21.72 1.59
N VAL A 536 -6.24 -20.86 2.16
CA VAL A 536 -7.57 -21.27 2.58
C VAL A 536 -8.42 -21.67 1.37
N GLU A 537 -9.46 -22.44 1.58
CA GLU A 537 -10.30 -22.90 0.50
C GLU A 537 -10.94 -21.72 -0.23
N ARG A 538 -10.85 -21.75 -1.56
CA ARG A 538 -11.30 -20.67 -2.49
C ARG A 538 -10.65 -19.30 -2.26
N GLY A 539 -9.70 -19.18 -1.32
CA GLY A 539 -8.97 -17.94 -1.02
C GLY A 539 -7.63 -17.83 -1.73
N ARG A 540 -6.92 -16.74 -1.42
CA ARG A 540 -5.57 -16.44 -1.94
C ARG A 540 -4.54 -16.20 -0.84
N VAL A 541 -4.94 -16.40 0.40
CA VAL A 541 -4.10 -16.26 1.60
C VAL A 541 -4.24 -17.47 2.50
N GLY A 542 -3.27 -17.68 3.39
CA GLY A 542 -3.34 -18.71 4.44
C GLY A 542 -4.21 -18.29 5.63
N PRO A 543 -4.44 -19.19 6.60
CA PRO A 543 -5.31 -18.93 7.76
C PRO A 543 -4.88 -17.72 8.59
N LEU A 544 -3.58 -17.52 8.79
CA LEU A 544 -3.07 -16.37 9.56
C LEU A 544 -3.35 -15.05 8.83
N LEU A 545 -3.05 -14.97 7.54
CA LEU A 545 -3.36 -13.77 6.75
C LEU A 545 -4.86 -13.52 6.66
N ALA A 546 -5.68 -14.56 6.52
CA ALA A 546 -7.13 -14.42 6.51
C ALA A 546 -7.67 -13.80 7.81
N CYS A 547 -7.10 -14.14 8.96
CA CYS A 547 -7.42 -13.51 10.25
C CYS A 547 -6.99 -12.05 10.28
N LEU A 548 -5.71 -11.76 10.00
CA LEU A 548 -5.16 -10.41 10.13
C LEU A 548 -5.85 -9.42 9.17
N LEU A 549 -6.01 -9.81 7.91
CA LEU A 549 -6.68 -9.00 6.91
C LEU A 549 -8.17 -8.84 7.22
N GLY A 550 -8.86 -9.92 7.54
CA GLY A 550 -10.28 -9.89 7.83
C GLY A 550 -10.62 -9.00 9.02
N LYS A 551 -9.87 -9.09 10.13
CA LYS A 551 -10.03 -8.21 11.29
C LYS A 551 -9.81 -6.74 10.91
N GLN A 552 -8.77 -6.42 10.14
CA GLN A 552 -8.50 -5.04 9.75
C GLN A 552 -9.59 -4.48 8.83
N PHE A 553 -9.98 -5.20 7.80
CA PHE A 553 -11.04 -4.72 6.91
C PHE A 553 -12.40 -4.60 7.62
N GLN A 554 -12.71 -5.48 8.57
CA GLN A 554 -13.89 -5.30 9.43
C GLN A 554 -13.83 -3.98 10.20
N GLN A 555 -12.68 -3.69 10.84
CA GLN A 555 -12.49 -2.43 11.59
C GLN A 555 -12.56 -1.19 10.72
N ILE A 556 -11.96 -1.22 9.52
CA ILE A 556 -12.04 -0.15 8.53
C ILE A 556 -13.50 0.15 8.17
N ARG A 557 -14.31 -0.88 7.94
CA ARG A 557 -15.72 -0.75 7.59
C ARG A 557 -16.57 -0.25 8.77
N ASP A 558 -16.47 -0.94 9.89
CA ASP A 558 -17.37 -0.72 11.04
C ASP A 558 -17.02 0.55 11.82
N GLY A 559 -15.75 0.99 11.77
CA GLY A 559 -15.25 2.22 12.40
C GLY A 559 -15.32 3.46 11.50
N ASP A 560 -15.88 3.36 10.30
CA ASP A 560 -16.00 4.45 9.35
C ASP A 560 -17.42 5.08 9.37
N ARG A 561 -17.53 6.29 9.91
CA ARG A 561 -18.81 7.03 9.96
C ARG A 561 -19.35 7.36 8.56
N PHE A 562 -18.49 7.47 7.57
CA PHE A 562 -18.85 7.76 6.19
C PHE A 562 -18.87 6.52 5.29
N TRP A 563 -18.95 5.33 5.89
CA TRP A 563 -19.15 4.09 5.11
C TRP A 563 -20.40 4.21 4.24
N TRP A 564 -20.31 3.78 2.97
CA TRP A 564 -21.37 4.05 1.99
C TRP A 564 -22.75 3.52 2.37
N GLU A 565 -22.83 2.42 3.14
CA GLU A 565 -24.10 1.84 3.63
C GLU A 565 -24.62 2.52 4.89
N ASN A 566 -23.78 3.29 5.60
CA ASN A 566 -24.18 3.89 6.88
C ASN A 566 -25.38 4.84 6.67
N PRO A 567 -26.42 4.78 7.51
CA PRO A 567 -27.57 5.66 7.43
C PRO A 567 -27.17 7.14 7.38
N GLY A 568 -27.77 7.89 6.46
CA GLY A 568 -27.51 9.33 6.30
C GLY A 568 -26.28 9.69 5.44
N VAL A 569 -25.45 8.73 5.02
CA VAL A 569 -24.35 8.99 4.08
C VAL A 569 -24.91 9.15 2.67
N PHE A 570 -25.70 8.19 2.20
CA PHE A 570 -26.44 8.25 0.94
C PHE A 570 -27.92 7.95 1.18
N THR A 571 -28.80 8.49 0.33
CA THR A 571 -30.21 8.10 0.30
C THR A 571 -30.36 6.68 -0.25
N GLU A 572 -31.48 6.00 0.01
CA GLU A 572 -31.66 4.63 -0.50
C GLU A 572 -31.63 4.56 -2.03
N LYS A 573 -32.21 5.56 -2.73
CA LYS A 573 -32.13 5.66 -4.18
C LYS A 573 -30.70 5.80 -4.70
N GLN A 574 -29.87 6.57 -3.97
CA GLN A 574 -28.42 6.68 -4.29
C GLN A 574 -27.69 5.37 -4.05
N LYS A 575 -27.98 4.67 -2.93
CA LYS A 575 -27.40 3.35 -2.65
C LYS A 575 -27.80 2.31 -3.71
N ASP A 576 -29.05 2.33 -4.17
CA ASP A 576 -29.50 1.43 -5.24
C ASP A 576 -28.75 1.66 -6.55
N SER A 577 -28.43 2.92 -6.84
CA SER A 577 -27.58 3.24 -7.99
C SER A 577 -26.12 2.82 -7.77
N LEU A 578 -25.55 3.07 -6.58
CA LEU A 578 -24.18 2.71 -6.25
C LEU A 578 -23.94 1.19 -6.32
N ARG A 579 -24.93 0.35 -6.02
CA ARG A 579 -24.84 -1.11 -6.15
C ARG A 579 -24.54 -1.58 -7.59
N LYS A 580 -24.80 -0.75 -8.60
CA LYS A 580 -24.52 -1.04 -10.02
C LYS A 580 -23.07 -0.74 -10.43
N ILE A 581 -22.29 -0.11 -9.57
CA ILE A 581 -20.88 0.18 -9.80
C ILE A 581 -20.11 -1.10 -10.13
N SER A 582 -19.25 -1.04 -11.16
CA SER A 582 -18.32 -2.10 -11.52
C SER A 582 -17.03 -1.52 -12.12
N PHE A 583 -15.91 -2.23 -11.98
CA PHE A 583 -14.67 -1.82 -12.63
C PHE A 583 -14.78 -1.87 -14.16
N SER A 584 -15.56 -2.80 -14.70
CA SER A 584 -15.86 -2.85 -16.14
C SER A 584 -16.55 -1.59 -16.63
N ARG A 585 -17.49 -1.03 -15.83
CA ARG A 585 -18.13 0.24 -16.16
C ARG A 585 -17.14 1.42 -16.09
N LEU A 586 -16.26 1.44 -15.07
CA LEU A 586 -15.17 2.42 -14.98
C LEU A 586 -14.33 2.44 -16.25
N VAL A 587 -13.94 1.28 -16.76
CA VAL A 587 -13.18 1.13 -18.00
C VAL A 587 -13.97 1.69 -19.19
N CYS A 588 -15.24 1.30 -19.33
CA CYS A 588 -16.11 1.75 -20.43
C CYS A 588 -16.30 3.27 -20.46
N ASP A 589 -16.40 3.92 -19.29
CA ASP A 589 -16.66 5.35 -19.21
C ASP A 589 -15.39 6.21 -19.36
N ASN A 590 -14.19 5.63 -19.19
CA ASN A 590 -12.93 6.38 -19.08
C ASN A 590 -11.84 5.94 -20.07
N THR A 591 -12.16 5.05 -21.01
CA THR A 591 -11.25 4.58 -22.07
C THR A 591 -12.00 4.51 -23.40
N ARG A 592 -11.29 4.14 -24.46
CA ARG A 592 -11.89 3.86 -25.78
C ARG A 592 -12.23 2.36 -25.95
N ILE A 593 -12.09 1.57 -24.89
CA ILE A 593 -12.39 0.14 -24.89
C ILE A 593 -13.90 -0.05 -24.97
N THR A 594 -14.35 -0.82 -25.94
CA THR A 594 -15.78 -1.06 -26.20
C THR A 594 -16.27 -2.41 -25.72
N LYS A 595 -15.35 -3.35 -25.45
CA LYS A 595 -15.68 -4.70 -24.96
C LYS A 595 -14.93 -5.00 -23.68
N VAL A 596 -15.65 -5.46 -22.65
CA VAL A 596 -15.12 -5.74 -21.32
C VAL A 596 -15.76 -7.01 -20.75
N PRO A 597 -15.10 -7.73 -19.81
CA PRO A 597 -15.75 -8.84 -19.14
C PRO A 597 -16.77 -8.33 -18.12
N ARG A 598 -17.83 -9.11 -17.83
CA ARG A 598 -18.79 -8.75 -16.77
C ARG A 598 -18.16 -8.83 -15.38
N ASP A 599 -17.35 -9.85 -15.13
CA ASP A 599 -16.53 -9.99 -13.92
C ASP A 599 -15.04 -9.79 -14.28
N PRO A 600 -14.51 -8.58 -14.09
CA PRO A 600 -13.15 -8.27 -14.50
C PRO A 600 -12.07 -8.84 -13.56
N PHE A 601 -12.44 -9.35 -12.37
CA PHE A 601 -11.52 -10.01 -11.44
C PHE A 601 -11.29 -11.49 -11.74
N ARG A 602 -12.15 -12.06 -12.57
CA ARG A 602 -12.02 -13.44 -13.04
C ARG A 602 -11.01 -13.51 -14.20
N ALA A 603 -10.36 -14.67 -14.36
CA ALA A 603 -9.63 -14.98 -15.59
C ALA A 603 -10.63 -15.11 -16.73
N ASN A 604 -10.53 -14.25 -17.74
CA ASN A 604 -11.47 -14.13 -18.83
C ASN A 604 -10.80 -14.47 -20.16
N SER A 605 -11.53 -15.13 -21.04
CA SER A 605 -11.12 -15.49 -22.40
C SER A 605 -11.89 -14.65 -23.43
N TYR A 606 -11.16 -13.91 -24.26
CA TYR A 606 -11.76 -13.17 -25.37
C TYR A 606 -12.01 -14.13 -26.56
N PRO A 607 -13.13 -14.02 -27.30
CA PRO A 607 -14.24 -13.10 -27.08
C PRO A 607 -15.36 -13.63 -26.16
N SER A 608 -15.32 -14.89 -25.72
CA SER A 608 -16.46 -15.60 -25.10
C SER A 608 -16.95 -14.95 -23.80
N ASP A 609 -16.04 -14.41 -22.98
CA ASP A 609 -16.39 -13.84 -21.67
C ASP A 609 -16.57 -12.32 -21.73
N PHE A 610 -16.44 -11.70 -22.91
CA PHE A 610 -16.51 -10.26 -23.11
C PHE A 610 -17.85 -9.84 -23.72
N VAL A 611 -18.35 -8.68 -23.29
CA VAL A 611 -19.57 -8.05 -23.75
C VAL A 611 -19.32 -6.61 -24.16
N ASP A 612 -20.20 -6.06 -24.99
CA ASP A 612 -20.15 -4.62 -25.29
C ASP A 612 -20.41 -3.78 -24.04
N CYS A 613 -19.77 -2.63 -23.95
CA CYS A 613 -19.96 -1.65 -22.87
C CYS A 613 -21.43 -1.23 -22.68
N SER A 614 -22.26 -1.29 -23.74
CA SER A 614 -23.70 -1.06 -23.66
C SER A 614 -24.44 -2.10 -22.80
N ALA A 615 -23.88 -3.30 -22.62
CA ALA A 615 -24.44 -4.38 -21.82
C ALA A 615 -23.94 -4.36 -20.34
N ILE A 616 -23.13 -3.39 -19.95
CA ILE A 616 -22.68 -3.15 -18.58
C ILE A 616 -23.51 -2.05 -17.95
N ASP A 617 -24.07 -2.32 -16.77
CA ASP A 617 -24.89 -1.36 -16.03
C ASP A 617 -24.13 -0.03 -15.82
N LYS A 618 -24.86 1.08 -15.95
CA LYS A 618 -24.34 2.42 -15.69
C LYS A 618 -24.75 2.89 -14.30
N LEU A 619 -23.87 3.66 -13.66
CA LEU A 619 -24.22 4.43 -12.49
C LEU A 619 -25.23 5.51 -12.89
N ASP A 620 -26.46 5.41 -12.39
CA ASP A 620 -27.49 6.42 -12.56
C ASP A 620 -27.28 7.55 -11.55
N LEU A 621 -26.95 8.73 -12.03
CA LEU A 621 -26.75 9.92 -11.18
C LEU A 621 -28.04 10.73 -10.97
N SER A 622 -29.19 10.33 -11.54
CA SER A 622 -30.47 11.02 -11.34
C SER A 622 -30.88 11.18 -9.86
N PRO A 623 -30.54 10.22 -8.93
CA PRO A 623 -30.80 10.42 -7.51
C PRO A 623 -30.03 11.55 -6.82
N TRP A 624 -29.04 12.15 -7.50
CA TRP A 624 -28.32 13.35 -7.04
C TRP A 624 -28.91 14.65 -7.60
N ALA A 625 -29.90 14.57 -8.49
CA ALA A 625 -30.56 15.76 -8.97
C ALA A 625 -31.29 16.47 -7.82
N SER A 626 -31.05 17.77 -7.66
CA SER A 626 -31.82 18.59 -6.72
C SER A 626 -33.28 18.65 -7.17
N VAL A 627 -34.20 18.43 -6.23
CA VAL A 627 -35.62 18.65 -6.50
C VAL A 627 -35.79 20.11 -6.94
N LYS A 628 -36.33 20.32 -8.14
CA LYS A 628 -36.76 21.66 -8.53
C LYS A 628 -37.89 22.07 -7.61
N ASN A 629 -37.61 23.01 -6.67
CA ASN A 629 -38.65 23.71 -5.94
C ASN A 629 -39.38 24.66 -6.87
#